data_8ad3b1abcb3a90d85b086e608d0a1bb2
#
_entry.id   8ad3b1abcb3a90d85b086e608d0a1bb2
#
_cell.length_a   1.000
_cell.length_b   1.000
_cell.length_c   1.000
_cell.angle_alpha   90.00
_cell.angle_beta   90.00
_cell.angle_gamma   90.00
#
_symmetry.space_group_name_H-M   'P 1'
#
loop_
_entity.id
_entity.type
_entity.pdbx_description
1 polymer ?
#
loop_
_entity_poly.entity_id
_entity_poly.type
_entity_poly.pdbx_seq_one_letter_code
_entity_poly.pdbx_strand_id
1 'polypeptide(L)'
;IGIETAKGLDEEASRWVAAGLPCTYHFLDLNLDQPRDFDEAWLAQLRALTQLIRPAWLCGDAGLWHFGHRERAQMLLLPPILTDDSASRMAEGIVQLREETGLEVLPENPPGQVYVGDLHILDFFARVCERADTGMLLDCAHLAIYQQVQGEAWDCGLGDFPLERVVEVHVAGARQRSHEGFAWVEDDHCLDVLPETWQILD
;
A
#
# COMPACT_ATOMS: atom_id res chain seq x y z
N ILE A 1 -2.43 -15.56 3.33
CA ILE A 1 -2.52 -14.69 4.50
C ILE A 1 -1.46 -13.58 4.41
N GLY A 2 -1.85 -12.35 4.67
CA GLY A 2 -0.95 -11.22 4.86
C GLY A 2 -0.38 -11.22 6.28
N ILE A 3 0.91 -10.94 6.42
CA ILE A 3 1.61 -10.81 7.70
C ILE A 3 2.09 -9.37 7.81
N GLU A 4 1.64 -8.65 8.83
CA GLU A 4 1.80 -7.19 8.91
C GLU A 4 2.87 -6.73 9.91
N THR A 5 3.53 -7.63 10.59
CA THR A 5 4.47 -7.20 11.65
C THR A 5 5.82 -7.91 11.59
N ALA A 6 6.88 -7.13 11.61
CA ALA A 6 8.25 -7.62 11.79
C ALA A 6 8.59 -7.93 13.27
N LYS A 7 7.71 -7.64 14.22
CA LYS A 7 7.94 -7.84 15.66
C LYS A 7 7.78 -9.30 16.10
N GLY A 8 7.41 -10.17 15.20
CA GLY A 8 7.20 -11.60 15.45
C GLY A 8 5.81 -12.03 14.94
N LEU A 9 5.65 -13.33 14.83
CA LEU A 9 4.39 -13.94 14.39
C LEU A 9 3.51 -14.22 15.59
N ASP A 10 2.22 -13.93 15.48
CA ASP A 10 1.25 -14.46 16.42
C ASP A 10 1.10 -15.97 16.28
N GLU A 11 0.25 -16.59 17.10
CA GLU A 11 0.09 -18.04 17.13
C GLU A 11 -0.54 -18.57 15.84
N GLU A 12 -1.45 -17.82 15.21
CA GLU A 12 -2.10 -18.23 13.98
C GLU A 12 -1.16 -18.13 12.78
N ALA A 13 -0.46 -17.01 12.61
CA ALA A 13 0.56 -16.81 11.59
C ALA A 13 1.69 -17.84 11.72
N SER A 14 2.11 -18.14 12.97
CA SER A 14 3.12 -19.19 13.23
C SER A 14 2.66 -20.58 12.77
N ARG A 15 1.41 -20.95 13.02
CA ARG A 15 0.85 -22.22 12.54
C ARG A 15 0.74 -22.27 11.02
N TRP A 16 0.36 -21.15 10.39
CA TRP A 16 0.25 -21.00 8.95
C TRP A 16 1.60 -21.21 8.26
N VAL A 17 2.61 -20.50 8.74
CA VAL A 17 3.99 -20.60 8.23
C VAL A 17 4.55 -22.00 8.44
N ALA A 18 4.36 -22.60 9.63
CA ALA A 18 4.83 -23.95 9.93
C ALA A 18 4.17 -25.02 9.04
N ALA A 19 2.94 -24.78 8.58
CA ALA A 19 2.24 -25.63 7.62
C ALA A 19 2.71 -25.46 6.17
N GLY A 20 3.62 -24.52 5.90
CA GLY A 20 4.12 -24.21 4.55
C GLY A 20 3.07 -23.60 3.63
N LEU A 21 2.07 -22.95 4.18
CA LEU A 21 1.00 -22.29 3.42
C LEU A 21 1.47 -20.94 2.88
N PRO A 22 0.98 -20.50 1.70
CA PRO A 22 1.41 -19.26 1.09
C PRO A 22 1.02 -18.05 1.94
N CYS A 23 1.91 -17.06 1.99
CA CYS A 23 1.69 -15.79 2.65
C CYS A 23 2.32 -14.64 1.86
N THR A 24 1.91 -13.42 2.15
CA THR A 24 2.53 -12.17 1.75
C THR A 24 3.00 -11.42 2.99
N TYR A 25 3.92 -10.47 2.83
CA TYR A 25 4.29 -9.57 3.92
C TYR A 25 3.86 -8.14 3.58
N HIS A 26 2.98 -7.61 4.40
CA HIS A 26 2.47 -6.25 4.28
C HIS A 26 3.21 -5.34 5.27
N PHE A 27 4.03 -4.40 4.76
CA PHE A 27 4.74 -3.45 5.61
C PHE A 27 3.86 -2.25 5.97
N LEU A 28 4.00 -1.75 7.20
CA LEU A 28 3.23 -0.63 7.76
C LEU A 28 4.15 0.49 8.29
N ASP A 29 5.39 0.57 7.84
CA ASP A 29 6.38 1.46 8.44
C ASP A 29 7.45 1.95 7.45
N LEU A 30 7.19 1.85 6.14
CA LEU A 30 8.18 2.12 5.11
C LEU A 30 7.74 3.22 4.15
N ASN A 31 8.54 4.27 4.03
CA ASN A 31 8.39 5.31 3.02
C ASN A 31 9.07 4.87 1.73
N LEU A 32 8.33 4.27 0.79
CA LEU A 32 8.89 3.78 -0.48
C LEU A 32 9.50 4.89 -1.34
N ASP A 33 8.98 6.10 -1.28
CA ASP A 33 9.49 7.26 -2.01
C ASP A 33 10.73 7.91 -1.40
N GLN A 34 11.25 7.34 -0.30
CA GLN A 34 12.42 7.81 0.43
C GLN A 34 13.47 6.69 0.62
N PRO A 35 14.05 6.13 -0.44
CA PRO A 35 14.95 4.97 -0.34
C PRO A 35 16.20 5.23 0.51
N ARG A 36 16.56 6.50 0.73
CA ARG A 36 17.67 6.88 1.64
C ARG A 36 17.35 6.62 3.11
N ASP A 37 16.08 6.39 3.44
CA ASP A 37 15.61 6.10 4.79
C ASP A 37 15.58 4.58 5.10
N PHE A 38 15.96 3.73 4.15
CA PHE A 38 16.10 2.29 4.37
C PHE A 38 17.34 2.01 5.21
N ASP A 39 17.17 2.03 6.54
CA ASP A 39 18.28 1.77 7.43
C ASP A 39 18.62 0.27 7.54
N GLU A 40 19.92 -0.03 7.78
CA GLU A 40 20.42 -1.40 7.81
C GLU A 40 19.79 -2.24 8.95
N ALA A 41 19.41 -1.63 10.06
CA ALA A 41 18.79 -2.35 11.17
C ALA A 41 17.39 -2.86 10.80
N TRP A 42 16.60 -2.03 10.10
CA TRP A 42 15.29 -2.41 9.59
C TRP A 42 15.42 -3.45 8.48
N LEU A 43 16.33 -3.24 7.52
CA LEU A 43 16.59 -4.20 6.45
C LEU A 43 17.03 -5.57 6.99
N ALA A 44 17.85 -5.60 8.02
CA ALA A 44 18.25 -6.85 8.67
C ALA A 44 17.06 -7.58 9.32
N GLN A 45 16.15 -6.85 9.96
CA GLN A 45 14.92 -7.42 10.52
C GLN A 45 14.01 -7.95 9.40
N LEU A 46 13.83 -7.19 8.33
CA LEU A 46 13.04 -7.59 7.17
C LEU A 46 13.60 -8.86 6.53
N ARG A 47 14.91 -8.91 6.29
CA ARG A 47 15.57 -10.12 5.74
C ARG A 47 15.40 -11.34 6.64
N ALA A 48 15.51 -11.18 7.96
CA ALA A 48 15.29 -12.27 8.92
C ALA A 48 13.83 -12.75 8.88
N LEU A 49 12.87 -11.83 8.83
CA LEU A 49 11.45 -12.15 8.73
C LEU A 49 11.13 -12.87 7.42
N THR A 50 11.58 -12.35 6.28
CA THR A 50 11.31 -12.95 4.96
C THR A 50 11.93 -14.34 4.82
N GLN A 51 13.09 -14.60 5.44
CA GLN A 51 13.66 -15.93 5.51
C GLN A 51 12.80 -16.91 6.34
N LEU A 52 12.18 -16.40 7.40
CA LEU A 52 11.30 -17.19 8.26
C LEU A 52 9.98 -17.52 7.57
N ILE A 53 9.29 -16.53 7.03
CA ILE A 53 7.92 -16.67 6.49
C ILE A 53 7.88 -17.07 5.01
N ARG A 54 8.95 -16.77 4.26
CA ARG A 54 9.07 -17.02 2.81
C ARG A 54 7.86 -16.48 2.04
N PRO A 55 7.59 -15.18 2.11
CA PRO A 55 6.43 -14.61 1.47
C PRO A 55 6.55 -14.69 -0.05
N ALA A 56 5.43 -14.72 -0.73
CA ALA A 56 5.39 -14.69 -2.20
C ALA A 56 5.88 -13.34 -2.75
N TRP A 57 5.54 -12.26 -2.06
CA TRP A 57 6.00 -10.89 -2.32
C TRP A 57 5.89 -10.03 -1.07
N LEU A 58 6.44 -8.82 -1.15
CA LEU A 58 6.23 -7.74 -0.20
C LEU A 58 5.17 -6.79 -0.76
N CYS A 59 4.32 -6.25 0.07
CA CYS A 59 3.34 -5.25 -0.30
C CYS A 59 3.11 -4.24 0.84
N GLY A 60 2.42 -3.15 0.58
CA GLY A 60 2.00 -2.21 1.61
C GLY A 60 1.66 -0.84 1.06
N ASP A 61 0.93 -0.08 1.87
CA ASP A 61 0.50 1.27 1.54
C ASP A 61 1.68 2.17 1.19
N ALA A 62 1.71 2.63 -0.05
CA ALA A 62 2.78 3.47 -0.57
C ALA A 62 2.55 4.93 -0.20
N GLY A 63 2.73 5.25 1.07
CA GLY A 63 2.55 6.58 1.65
C GLY A 63 3.70 6.99 2.57
N LEU A 64 3.52 8.13 3.23
CA LEU A 64 4.45 8.61 4.25
C LEU A 64 4.01 8.09 5.63
N TRP A 65 4.77 7.16 6.16
CA TRP A 65 4.51 6.49 7.44
C TRP A 65 5.16 7.17 8.64
N HIS A 66 6.26 7.90 8.42
CA HIS A 66 7.03 8.55 9.48
C HIS A 66 7.83 9.73 8.93
N PHE A 67 8.17 10.66 9.80
CA PHE A 67 9.11 11.74 9.50
C PHE A 67 10.51 11.35 9.98
N GLY A 68 11.46 11.32 9.03
CA GLY A 68 12.85 10.94 9.33
C GLY A 68 13.02 9.45 9.64
N HIS A 69 14.25 8.99 9.54
CA HIS A 69 14.61 7.56 9.53
C HIS A 69 14.72 6.89 10.91
N ARG A 70 14.48 7.59 12.01
CA ARG A 70 14.65 7.05 13.39
C ARG A 70 13.36 6.71 14.10
N GLU A 71 12.22 7.14 13.60
CA GLU A 71 10.94 7.06 14.31
C GLU A 71 9.86 6.37 13.47
N ARG A 72 10.08 5.10 13.14
CA ARG A 72 9.18 4.30 12.31
C ARG A 72 7.82 3.97 12.95
N ALA A 73 7.64 4.29 14.23
CA ALA A 73 6.41 3.95 14.97
C ALA A 73 5.35 5.07 14.95
N GLN A 74 5.48 6.06 14.07
CA GLN A 74 4.53 7.19 14.01
C GLN A 74 3.18 6.81 13.41
N MET A 75 3.13 5.84 12.51
CA MET A 75 1.90 5.33 11.89
C MET A 75 1.04 6.44 11.28
N LEU A 76 1.66 7.35 10.54
CA LEU A 76 0.97 8.52 9.97
C LEU A 76 0.07 8.16 8.79
N LEU A 77 0.55 7.35 7.89
CA LEU A 77 -0.04 7.03 6.60
C LEU A 77 -0.66 8.26 5.89
N LEU A 78 0.19 9.08 5.32
CA LEU A 78 -0.23 10.17 4.44
C LEU A 78 -0.02 9.74 2.99
N PRO A 79 -0.98 10.01 2.09
CA PRO A 79 -0.81 9.73 0.66
C PRO A 79 0.47 10.38 0.10
N PRO A 80 1.09 9.79 -0.93
CA PRO A 80 2.23 10.38 -1.60
C PRO A 80 1.83 11.67 -2.33
N ILE A 81 2.80 12.50 -2.64
CA ILE A 81 2.57 13.65 -3.53
C ILE A 81 2.42 13.10 -4.96
N LEU A 82 1.24 13.25 -5.56
CA LEU A 82 0.88 12.68 -6.85
C LEU A 82 1.52 13.47 -8.01
N THR A 83 2.84 13.37 -8.14
CA THR A 83 3.64 14.01 -9.20
C THR A 83 4.55 12.99 -9.89
N ASP A 84 4.99 13.32 -11.10
CA ASP A 84 5.89 12.47 -11.87
C ASP A 84 7.25 12.23 -11.19
N ASP A 85 7.77 13.26 -10.51
CA ASP A 85 9.00 13.17 -9.74
C ASP A 85 8.87 12.24 -8.51
N SER A 86 7.75 12.31 -7.81
CA SER A 86 7.45 11.43 -6.68
C SER A 86 7.26 9.97 -7.14
N ALA A 87 6.62 9.76 -8.30
CA ALA A 87 6.49 8.43 -8.90
C ALA A 87 7.87 7.83 -9.25
N SER A 88 8.80 8.65 -9.76
CA SER A 88 10.16 8.19 -10.04
C SER A 88 10.90 7.77 -8.78
N ARG A 89 10.83 8.57 -7.71
CA ARG A 89 11.47 8.23 -6.43
C ARG A 89 10.89 6.97 -5.81
N MET A 90 9.57 6.80 -5.88
CA MET A 90 8.92 5.59 -5.38
C MET A 90 9.36 4.35 -6.17
N ALA A 91 9.47 4.45 -7.48
CA ALA A 91 10.00 3.37 -8.30
C ALA A 91 11.46 3.01 -7.94
N GLU A 92 12.30 4.01 -7.68
CA GLU A 92 13.68 3.78 -7.19
C GLU A 92 13.67 3.03 -5.84
N GLY A 93 12.80 3.40 -4.91
CA GLY A 93 12.67 2.72 -3.62
C GLY A 93 12.20 1.27 -3.76
N ILE A 94 11.23 1.00 -4.64
CA ILE A 94 10.77 -0.35 -4.95
C ILE A 94 11.92 -1.20 -5.51
N VAL A 95 12.67 -0.69 -6.49
CA VAL A 95 13.82 -1.39 -7.07
C VAL A 95 14.87 -1.70 -6.01
N GLN A 96 15.22 -0.71 -5.19
CA GLN A 96 16.19 -0.90 -4.10
C GLN A 96 15.71 -1.98 -3.11
N LEU A 97 14.46 -1.94 -2.66
CA LEU A 97 13.94 -2.92 -1.71
C LEU A 97 13.89 -4.32 -2.31
N ARG A 98 13.55 -4.44 -3.60
CA ARG A 98 13.62 -5.69 -4.36
C ARG A 98 15.04 -6.26 -4.44
N GLU A 99 16.03 -5.42 -4.68
CA GLU A 99 17.45 -5.83 -4.70
C GLU A 99 17.93 -6.32 -3.33
N GLU A 100 17.51 -5.64 -2.26
CA GLU A 100 17.88 -5.98 -0.88
C GLU A 100 17.23 -7.29 -0.37
N THR A 101 16.06 -7.63 -0.86
CA THR A 101 15.27 -8.77 -0.36
C THR A 101 15.23 -9.96 -1.32
N GLY A 102 15.42 -9.71 -2.61
CA GLY A 102 15.22 -10.71 -3.66
C GLY A 102 13.74 -11.05 -3.92
N LEU A 103 12.81 -10.23 -3.41
CA LEU A 103 11.37 -10.43 -3.51
C LEU A 103 10.73 -9.29 -4.32
N GLU A 104 9.64 -9.59 -5.04
CA GLU A 104 8.82 -8.55 -5.65
C GLU A 104 8.22 -7.64 -4.58
N VAL A 105 8.08 -6.35 -4.92
CA VAL A 105 7.54 -5.32 -4.04
C VAL A 105 6.37 -4.65 -4.74
N LEU A 106 5.18 -4.84 -4.20
CA LEU A 106 3.93 -4.31 -4.74
C LEU A 106 3.54 -3.06 -3.95
N PRO A 107 3.54 -1.86 -4.53
CA PRO A 107 2.97 -0.70 -3.88
C PRO A 107 1.45 -0.83 -3.83
N GLU A 108 0.84 -0.38 -2.73
CA GLU A 108 -0.59 -0.26 -2.55
C GLU A 108 -1.02 1.21 -2.60
N ASN A 109 -2.15 1.50 -3.25
CA ASN A 109 -2.76 2.82 -3.22
C ASN A 109 -3.31 3.12 -1.80
N PRO A 110 -2.75 4.11 -1.07
CA PRO A 110 -3.16 4.35 0.31
C PRO A 110 -4.47 5.15 0.40
N PRO A 111 -5.22 5.00 1.52
CA PRO A 111 -6.37 5.85 1.80
C PRO A 111 -5.91 7.25 2.21
N GLY A 112 -6.79 8.23 2.09
CA GLY A 112 -6.52 9.58 2.58
C GLY A 112 -7.70 10.53 2.43
N GLN A 113 -7.63 11.65 3.14
CA GLN A 113 -8.64 12.72 3.06
C GLN A 113 -8.11 13.97 2.34
N VAL A 114 -6.83 13.99 2.04
CA VAL A 114 -6.16 15.07 1.30
C VAL A 114 -5.13 14.46 0.36
N TYR A 115 -5.23 14.79 -0.90
CA TYR A 115 -4.27 14.40 -1.92
C TYR A 115 -3.68 15.65 -2.56
N VAL A 116 -2.39 15.64 -2.81
CA VAL A 116 -1.63 16.78 -3.33
C VAL A 116 -0.88 16.33 -4.58
N GLY A 117 -0.98 17.11 -5.66
CA GLY A 117 -0.32 16.82 -6.93
C GLY A 117 -1.24 17.09 -8.11
N ASP A 118 -0.79 16.74 -9.30
CA ASP A 118 -1.46 16.97 -10.57
C ASP A 118 -1.83 15.69 -11.32
N LEU A 119 -1.46 14.52 -10.76
CA LEU A 119 -1.81 13.22 -11.32
C LEU A 119 -3.02 12.63 -10.60
N HIS A 120 -3.84 11.91 -11.34
CA HIS A 120 -4.79 10.97 -10.74
C HIS A 120 -4.02 9.83 -10.03
N ILE A 121 -4.56 9.28 -8.93
CA ILE A 121 -3.85 8.25 -8.15
C ILE A 121 -3.49 7.02 -9.01
N LEU A 122 -4.38 6.58 -9.90
CA LEU A 122 -4.11 5.45 -10.80
C LEU A 122 -3.03 5.79 -11.83
N ASP A 123 -2.99 7.01 -12.38
CA ASP A 123 -1.92 7.45 -13.28
C ASP A 123 -0.56 7.47 -12.56
N PHE A 124 -0.57 7.91 -11.31
CA PHE A 124 0.63 7.89 -10.46
C PHE A 124 1.16 6.46 -10.30
N PHE A 125 0.31 5.52 -9.88
CA PHE A 125 0.73 4.13 -9.68
C PHE A 125 1.04 3.40 -10.98
N ALA A 126 0.36 3.72 -12.09
CA ALA A 126 0.73 3.18 -13.42
C ALA A 126 2.18 3.54 -13.78
N ARG A 127 2.58 4.81 -13.56
CA ARG A 127 3.97 5.26 -13.78
C ARG A 127 4.97 4.61 -12.83
N VAL A 128 4.60 4.44 -11.55
CA VAL A 128 5.43 3.72 -10.57
C VAL A 128 5.69 2.30 -11.03
N CYS A 129 4.62 1.56 -11.35
CA CYS A 129 4.70 0.17 -11.77
C CYS A 129 5.47 -0.01 -13.09
N GLU A 130 5.27 0.90 -14.05
CA GLU A 130 6.02 0.88 -15.30
C GLU A 130 7.53 1.09 -15.07
N ARG A 131 7.90 2.10 -14.28
CA ARG A 131 9.31 2.46 -14.03
C ARG A 131 10.06 1.43 -13.18
N ALA A 132 9.38 0.85 -12.20
CA ALA A 132 9.95 -0.20 -11.35
C ALA A 132 9.88 -1.59 -11.99
N ASP A 133 9.14 -1.74 -13.10
CA ASP A 133 8.77 -3.03 -13.70
C ASP A 133 8.24 -3.99 -12.64
N THR A 134 7.17 -3.59 -11.97
CA THR A 134 6.52 -4.35 -10.89
C THR A 134 5.01 -4.38 -11.06
N GLY A 135 4.35 -5.24 -10.30
CA GLY A 135 2.91 -5.24 -10.13
C GLY A 135 2.45 -4.25 -9.05
N MET A 136 1.16 -4.28 -8.76
CA MET A 136 0.49 -3.45 -7.76
C MET A 136 -0.42 -4.31 -6.88
N LEU A 137 -0.55 -3.93 -5.62
CA LEU A 137 -1.70 -4.26 -4.79
C LEU A 137 -2.73 -3.15 -4.97
N LEU A 138 -3.91 -3.47 -5.49
CA LEU A 138 -5.02 -2.54 -5.61
C LEU A 138 -5.99 -2.73 -4.43
N ASP A 139 -6.06 -1.74 -3.54
CA ASP A 139 -7.14 -1.68 -2.56
C ASP A 139 -8.32 -0.91 -3.15
N CYS A 140 -9.43 -1.65 -3.34
CA CYS A 140 -10.66 -1.12 -3.93
C CYS A 140 -11.38 -0.15 -2.97
N ALA A 141 -11.24 -0.32 -1.64
CA ALA A 141 -11.83 0.59 -0.67
C ALA A 141 -11.08 1.92 -0.64
N HIS A 142 -9.74 1.87 -0.67
CA HIS A 142 -8.91 3.08 -0.74
C HIS A 142 -9.16 3.87 -2.04
N LEU A 143 -9.33 3.18 -3.16
CA LEU A 143 -9.69 3.84 -4.42
C LEU A 143 -11.08 4.46 -4.34
N ALA A 144 -12.08 3.76 -3.79
CA ALA A 144 -13.41 4.32 -3.58
C ALA A 144 -13.39 5.58 -2.69
N ILE A 145 -12.56 5.58 -1.63
CA ILE A 145 -12.34 6.75 -0.77
C ILE A 145 -11.72 7.90 -1.56
N TYR A 146 -10.68 7.62 -2.36
CA TYR A 146 -10.04 8.61 -3.21
C TYR A 146 -11.05 9.27 -4.16
N GLN A 147 -11.82 8.47 -4.89
CA GLN A 147 -12.83 8.97 -5.84
C GLN A 147 -13.87 9.86 -5.15
N GLN A 148 -14.35 9.47 -3.96
CA GLN A 148 -15.28 10.31 -3.19
C GLN A 148 -14.66 11.63 -2.74
N VAL A 149 -13.41 11.61 -2.28
CA VAL A 149 -12.66 12.81 -1.86
C VAL A 149 -12.44 13.76 -3.03
N GLN A 150 -12.16 13.24 -4.23
CA GLN A 150 -11.99 14.04 -5.44
C GLN A 150 -13.33 14.47 -6.08
N GLY A 151 -14.44 13.87 -5.67
CA GLY A 151 -15.76 14.10 -6.27
C GLY A 151 -15.89 13.47 -7.66
N GLU A 152 -15.18 12.39 -7.90
CA GLU A 152 -15.13 11.66 -9.17
C GLU A 152 -16.03 10.43 -9.16
N ALA A 153 -16.29 9.86 -10.35
CA ALA A 153 -16.99 8.60 -10.47
C ALA A 153 -16.09 7.44 -9.99
N TRP A 154 -16.71 6.36 -9.50
CA TRP A 154 -15.98 5.21 -8.96
C TRP A 154 -15.02 4.57 -9.97
N ASP A 155 -15.30 4.63 -11.26
CA ASP A 155 -14.53 4.04 -12.37
C ASP A 155 -13.52 5.03 -13.01
N CYS A 156 -13.40 6.24 -12.48
CA CYS A 156 -12.48 7.24 -13.01
C CYS A 156 -11.04 6.69 -13.02
N GLY A 157 -10.38 6.76 -14.17
CA GLY A 157 -9.02 6.28 -14.37
C GLY A 157 -8.84 4.77 -14.53
N LEU A 158 -9.86 3.93 -14.22
CA LEU A 158 -9.73 2.47 -14.34
C LEU A 158 -9.55 2.01 -15.79
N GLY A 159 -10.22 2.68 -16.74
CA GLY A 159 -10.14 2.31 -18.16
C GLY A 159 -8.77 2.50 -18.80
N ASP A 160 -7.94 3.39 -18.24
CA ASP A 160 -6.59 3.69 -18.72
C ASP A 160 -5.51 3.01 -17.86
N PHE A 161 -5.88 2.46 -16.71
CA PHE A 161 -4.95 1.77 -15.81
C PHE A 161 -4.60 0.38 -16.35
N PRO A 162 -3.32 -0.04 -16.32
CA PRO A 162 -2.90 -1.36 -16.77
C PRO A 162 -3.30 -2.45 -15.74
N LEU A 163 -4.56 -2.87 -15.78
CA LEU A 163 -5.13 -3.85 -14.83
C LEU A 163 -4.37 -5.18 -14.79
N GLU A 164 -3.68 -5.54 -15.88
CA GLU A 164 -2.80 -6.73 -15.92
C GLU A 164 -1.62 -6.65 -14.96
N ARG A 165 -1.30 -5.48 -14.41
CA ARG A 165 -0.30 -5.29 -13.36
C ARG A 165 -0.84 -5.47 -11.94
N VAL A 166 -2.14 -5.62 -11.76
CA VAL A 166 -2.71 -5.92 -10.45
C VAL A 166 -2.46 -7.38 -10.09
N VAL A 167 -1.70 -7.60 -9.03
CA VAL A 167 -1.28 -8.92 -8.55
C VAL A 167 -2.06 -9.35 -7.30
N GLU A 168 -2.37 -8.39 -6.45
CA GLU A 168 -3.13 -8.58 -5.22
C GLU A 168 -4.25 -7.54 -5.17
N VAL A 169 -5.40 -7.92 -4.62
CA VAL A 169 -6.54 -7.03 -4.44
C VAL A 169 -6.99 -7.08 -2.99
N HIS A 170 -7.18 -5.90 -2.40
CA HIS A 170 -7.79 -5.76 -1.09
C HIS A 170 -9.20 -5.20 -1.19
N VAL A 171 -10.05 -5.66 -0.29
CA VAL A 171 -11.42 -5.17 -0.09
C VAL A 171 -11.64 -5.02 1.40
N ALA A 172 -11.86 -3.80 1.85
CA ALA A 172 -12.10 -3.49 3.25
C ALA A 172 -13.40 -2.69 3.42
N GLY A 173 -13.95 -2.68 4.63
CA GLY A 173 -15.07 -1.83 4.98
C GLY A 173 -14.60 -0.42 5.32
N ALA A 174 -15.43 0.56 4.96
CA ALA A 174 -15.20 1.96 5.24
C ALA A 174 -16.47 2.61 5.76
N ARG A 175 -16.34 3.62 6.62
CA ARG A 175 -17.46 4.23 7.31
C ARG A 175 -17.54 5.73 7.04
N GLN A 176 -18.73 6.18 6.64
CA GLN A 176 -19.01 7.60 6.57
C GLN A 176 -19.06 8.21 7.96
N ARG A 177 -18.36 9.31 8.15
CA ARG A 177 -18.29 10.10 9.39
C ARG A 177 -18.68 11.53 9.11
N SER A 178 -19.17 12.21 10.14
CA SER A 178 -19.41 13.64 10.07
C SER A 178 -19.20 14.29 11.44
N HIS A 179 -18.63 15.49 11.44
CA HIS A 179 -18.46 16.31 12.62
C HIS A 179 -18.49 17.78 12.25
N GLU A 180 -19.33 18.58 12.95
CA GLU A 180 -19.44 20.03 12.76
C GLU A 180 -19.61 20.49 11.29
N GLY A 181 -20.36 19.71 10.49
CA GLY A 181 -20.62 20.02 9.08
C GLY A 181 -19.56 19.52 8.08
N PHE A 182 -18.50 18.90 8.56
CA PHE A 182 -17.55 18.16 7.73
C PHE A 182 -17.96 16.70 7.64
N ALA A 183 -17.88 16.14 6.45
CA ALA A 183 -18.10 14.72 6.22
C ALA A 183 -16.85 14.10 5.59
N TRP A 184 -16.51 12.88 6.00
CA TRP A 184 -15.42 12.11 5.43
C TRP A 184 -15.73 10.62 5.44
N VAL A 185 -14.95 9.84 4.71
CA VAL A 185 -14.99 8.38 4.76
C VAL A 185 -13.73 7.90 5.48
N GLU A 186 -13.92 7.13 6.53
CA GLU A 186 -12.84 6.53 7.32
C GLU A 186 -12.64 5.09 6.87
N ASP A 187 -11.43 4.76 6.49
CA ASP A 187 -10.99 3.38 6.33
C ASP A 187 -10.81 2.77 7.73
N ASP A 188 -11.83 2.04 8.18
CA ASP A 188 -11.86 1.46 9.53
C ASP A 188 -11.94 -0.07 9.54
N HIS A 189 -11.76 -0.69 8.37
CA HIS A 189 -11.78 -2.15 8.18
C HIS A 189 -13.01 -2.82 8.81
N CYS A 190 -14.15 -2.11 8.85
CA CYS A 190 -15.40 -2.65 9.35
C CYS A 190 -16.01 -3.66 8.35
N LEU A 191 -17.15 -4.25 8.72
CA LEU A 191 -17.87 -5.19 7.85
C LEU A 191 -18.71 -4.51 6.77
N ASP A 192 -18.91 -3.20 6.88
CA ASP A 192 -19.74 -2.41 5.96
C ASP A 192 -18.86 -1.93 4.79
N VAL A 193 -18.84 -2.68 3.71
CA VAL A 193 -18.12 -2.35 2.48
C VAL A 193 -18.95 -1.38 1.64
N LEU A 194 -18.34 -0.30 1.16
CA LEU A 194 -19.02 0.67 0.28
C LEU A 194 -19.46 0.02 -1.03
N PRO A 195 -20.63 0.42 -1.58
CA PRO A 195 -21.06 -0.07 -2.90
C PRO A 195 -20.04 0.17 -4.01
N GLU A 196 -19.35 1.31 -3.97
CA GLU A 196 -18.32 1.70 -4.93
C GLU A 196 -17.11 0.75 -4.88
N THR A 197 -16.75 0.25 -3.69
CA THR A 197 -15.68 -0.75 -3.54
C THR A 197 -15.99 -2.04 -4.30
N TRP A 198 -17.24 -2.51 -4.24
CA TRP A 198 -17.68 -3.68 -5.00
C TRP A 198 -17.72 -3.42 -6.50
N GLN A 199 -18.14 -2.20 -6.91
CA GLN A 199 -18.15 -1.82 -8.34
C GLN A 199 -16.75 -1.74 -8.94
N ILE A 200 -15.74 -1.34 -8.14
CA ILE A 200 -14.34 -1.33 -8.57
C ILE A 200 -13.79 -2.76 -8.71
N LEU A 201 -14.23 -3.68 -7.85
CA LEU A 201 -13.79 -5.08 -7.87
C LEU A 201 -14.36 -5.86 -9.06
N ASP A 202 -15.61 -5.59 -9.47
CA ASP A 202 -16.35 -6.29 -10.54
C ASP A 202 -15.88 -5.87 -11.96
#